data_d1d763c2ee5dbd3257d17a3e4bfa9e0e
#
_entry.id   d1d763c2ee5dbd3257d17a3e4bfa9e0e
#
_cell.length_a   1.000
_cell.length_b   1.000
_cell.length_c   1.000
_cell.angle_alpha   90.00
_cell.angle_beta   90.00
_cell.angle_gamma   90.00
#
_symmetry.space_group_name_H-M   'P 1'
#
loop_
_entity.id
_entity.type
_entity.pdbx_description
1 polymer ?
#
loop_
_entity_poly.entity_id
_entity_poly.type
_entity_poly.pdbx_seq_one_letter_code
_entity_poly.pdbx_strand_id
1 'polypeptide(L)'
;FIKVKIIFDMNTAILNTKLNFSKDNPVTKSDVLDTLKRNNLYWISQTSGWSLFVIVNLLIISSFETIPLNRIALWILLGIYGIIFSHLYRLYIKKNNWTNLTLKKIIPRILIASFVVGLIIYVPVFISGYLLGVERDAQHITAVVISSILNITSVILVWSLIYFAIHYFENSKKAEIETLIFEAAVKDFELKTLKAQLNPHFMFNA
;
A
#
# COMPACT_ATOMS: atom_id res chain seq x y z
N PHE A 1 -11.63 -10.34 37.61
CA PHE A 1 -10.78 -9.24 38.12
C PHE A 1 -9.31 -9.38 37.64
N ILE A 2 -8.71 -10.56 37.70
CA ILE A 2 -7.29 -10.80 37.37
C ILE A 2 -7.00 -10.54 35.85
N LYS A 3 -7.88 -10.98 34.94
CA LYS A 3 -7.70 -10.77 33.50
C LYS A 3 -7.71 -9.28 33.09
N VAL A 4 -8.53 -8.46 33.73
CA VAL A 4 -8.62 -7.01 33.46
C VAL A 4 -7.38 -6.29 33.96
N LYS A 5 -6.82 -6.70 35.10
CA LYS A 5 -5.58 -6.14 35.63
C LYS A 5 -4.38 -6.45 34.73
N ILE A 6 -4.26 -7.68 34.21
CA ILE A 6 -3.19 -8.07 33.29
C ILE A 6 -3.24 -7.28 31.98
N ILE A 7 -4.44 -7.03 31.42
CA ILE A 7 -4.60 -6.24 30.20
C ILE A 7 -4.25 -4.76 30.45
N PHE A 8 -4.61 -4.24 31.63
CA PHE A 8 -4.28 -2.85 32.00
C PHE A 8 -2.77 -2.68 32.22
N ASP A 9 -2.11 -3.62 32.91
CA ASP A 9 -0.67 -3.59 33.16
C ASP A 9 0.14 -3.79 31.86
N MET A 10 -0.33 -4.64 30.94
CA MET A 10 0.25 -4.77 29.60
C MET A 10 0.11 -3.51 28.76
N ASN A 11 -1.05 -2.85 28.77
CA ASN A 11 -1.26 -1.61 28.04
C ASN A 11 -0.42 -0.44 28.61
N THR A 12 -0.27 -0.36 29.94
CA THR A 12 0.61 0.64 30.56
C THR A 12 2.09 0.36 30.30
N ALA A 13 2.52 -0.91 30.28
CA ALA A 13 3.88 -1.28 29.91
C ALA A 13 4.18 -0.93 28.44
N ILE A 14 3.26 -1.22 27.52
CA ILE A 14 3.37 -0.86 26.08
C ILE A 14 3.39 0.67 25.90
N LEU A 15 2.56 1.41 26.66
CA LEU A 15 2.55 2.87 26.61
C LEU A 15 3.87 3.46 27.14
N ASN A 16 4.38 2.93 28.25
CA ASN A 16 5.66 3.38 28.84
C ASN A 16 6.85 3.04 27.94
N THR A 17 6.83 1.88 27.26
CA THR A 17 7.87 1.52 26.28
C THR A 17 7.82 2.43 25.06
N LYS A 18 6.62 2.77 24.57
CA LYS A 18 6.45 3.75 23.48
C LYS A 18 6.86 5.17 23.88
N LEU A 19 6.58 5.59 25.12
CA LEU A 19 6.96 6.90 25.64
C LEU A 19 8.46 7.01 25.88
N ASN A 20 9.14 5.95 26.34
CA ASN A 20 10.59 5.92 26.45
C ASN A 20 11.28 5.89 25.09
N PHE A 21 10.79 5.12 24.13
CA PHE A 21 11.30 5.13 22.75
C PHE A 21 11.12 6.51 22.06
N SER A 22 10.05 7.24 22.41
CA SER A 22 9.79 8.62 21.95
C SER A 22 10.69 9.66 22.62
N LYS A 23 11.28 9.35 23.78
CA LYS A 23 12.19 10.28 24.49
C LYS A 23 13.60 10.25 23.91
N ASP A 24 14.04 9.09 23.41
CA ASP A 24 15.36 8.90 22.82
C ASP A 24 15.41 9.29 21.33
N ASN A 25 14.24 9.31 20.65
CA ASN A 25 14.08 9.86 19.29
C ASN A 25 12.82 10.75 19.25
N PRO A 26 12.93 12.03 19.55
CA PRO A 26 11.80 12.95 19.45
C PRO A 26 11.32 12.99 18.01
N VAL A 27 10.06 12.58 17.78
CA VAL A 27 9.40 12.69 16.48
C VAL A 27 9.50 14.14 16.03
N THR A 28 10.27 14.40 15.00
CA THR A 28 10.48 15.75 14.51
C THR A 28 9.24 16.25 13.77
N LYS A 29 9.06 17.57 13.70
CA LYS A 29 7.98 18.17 12.91
C LYS A 29 8.05 17.73 11.44
N SER A 30 9.24 17.47 10.91
CA SER A 30 9.47 16.92 9.57
C SER A 30 8.91 15.52 9.42
N ASP A 31 9.09 14.63 10.40
CA ASP A 31 8.57 13.24 10.33
C ASP A 31 7.04 13.21 10.32
N VAL A 32 6.41 14.11 11.09
CA VAL A 32 4.94 14.25 11.09
C VAL A 32 4.46 14.77 9.74
N LEU A 33 5.09 15.79 9.19
CA LEU A 33 4.74 16.36 7.88
C LEU A 33 4.91 15.35 6.76
N ASP A 34 5.98 14.57 6.75
CA ASP A 34 6.23 13.52 5.75
C ASP A 34 5.21 12.39 5.85
N THR A 35 4.79 12.05 7.06
CA THR A 35 3.74 11.05 7.29
C THR A 35 2.38 11.54 6.78
N LEU A 36 2.02 12.79 7.06
CA LEU A 36 0.79 13.41 6.58
C LEU A 36 0.79 13.53 5.06
N LYS A 37 1.90 13.96 4.46
CA LYS A 37 2.07 14.06 3.00
C LYS A 37 1.90 12.72 2.31
N ARG A 38 2.50 11.64 2.85
CA ARG A 38 2.33 10.27 2.31
C ARG A 38 0.91 9.77 2.43
N ASN A 39 0.23 10.07 3.54
CA ASN A 39 -1.17 9.66 3.70
C ASN A 39 -2.10 10.39 2.73
N ASN A 40 -1.91 11.70 2.56
CA ASN A 40 -2.68 12.48 1.60
C ASN A 40 -2.44 12.02 0.15
N LEU A 41 -1.18 11.77 -0.21
CA LEU A 41 -0.82 11.27 -1.54
C LEU A 41 -1.48 9.90 -1.82
N TYR A 42 -1.51 9.02 -0.83
CA TYR A 42 -2.21 7.74 -0.94
C TYR A 42 -3.69 7.93 -1.25
N TRP A 43 -4.41 8.77 -0.48
CA TRP A 43 -5.84 8.98 -0.69
C TRP A 43 -6.14 9.64 -2.03
N ILE A 44 -5.33 10.61 -2.44
CA ILE A 44 -5.45 11.23 -3.77
C ILE A 44 -5.25 10.17 -4.86
N SER A 45 -4.21 9.35 -4.80
CA SER A 45 -3.96 8.30 -5.78
C SER A 45 -5.08 7.25 -5.81
N GLN A 46 -5.62 6.89 -4.65
CA GLN A 46 -6.69 5.91 -4.52
C GLN A 46 -8.00 6.40 -5.14
N THR A 47 -8.41 7.62 -4.77
CA THR A 47 -9.66 8.20 -5.28
C THR A 47 -9.55 8.55 -6.76
N SER A 48 -8.43 9.15 -7.21
CA SER A 48 -8.22 9.48 -8.62
C SER A 48 -8.16 8.24 -9.50
N GLY A 49 -7.50 7.16 -9.04
CA GLY A 49 -7.39 5.91 -9.79
C GLY A 49 -8.75 5.26 -10.04
N TRP A 50 -9.58 5.11 -8.99
CA TRP A 50 -10.92 4.54 -9.14
C TRP A 50 -11.86 5.46 -9.91
N SER A 51 -11.79 6.79 -9.71
CA SER A 51 -12.59 7.74 -10.48
C SER A 51 -12.23 7.70 -11.97
N LEU A 52 -10.94 7.68 -12.30
CA LEU A 52 -10.48 7.56 -13.67
C LEU A 52 -10.96 6.25 -14.31
N PHE A 53 -10.87 5.12 -13.58
CA PHE A 53 -11.37 3.84 -14.06
C PHE A 53 -12.86 3.90 -14.40
N VAL A 54 -13.68 4.46 -13.51
CA VAL A 54 -15.13 4.60 -13.74
C VAL A 54 -15.40 5.51 -14.93
N ILE A 55 -14.76 6.67 -15.01
CA ILE A 55 -14.94 7.65 -16.09
C ILE A 55 -14.57 7.03 -17.45
N VAL A 56 -13.41 6.38 -17.53
CA VAL A 56 -12.95 5.77 -18.80
C VAL A 56 -13.92 4.68 -19.26
N ASN A 57 -14.41 3.82 -18.36
CA ASN A 57 -15.37 2.78 -18.72
C ASN A 57 -16.71 3.39 -19.17
N LEU A 58 -17.21 4.42 -18.48
CA LEU A 58 -18.43 5.12 -18.89
C LEU A 58 -18.26 5.79 -20.27
N LEU A 59 -17.11 6.41 -20.56
CA LEU A 59 -16.83 6.99 -21.87
C LEU A 59 -16.78 5.93 -22.97
N ILE A 60 -16.15 4.79 -22.72
CA ILE A 60 -16.09 3.68 -23.68
C ILE A 60 -17.51 3.19 -23.98
N ILE A 61 -18.31 2.92 -22.95
CA ILE A 61 -19.68 2.39 -23.13
C ILE A 61 -20.56 3.44 -23.85
N SER A 62 -20.45 4.73 -23.47
CA SER A 62 -21.23 5.81 -24.11
C SER A 62 -20.95 5.99 -25.60
N SER A 63 -19.80 5.51 -26.07
CA SER A 63 -19.46 5.55 -27.49
C SER A 63 -20.22 4.50 -28.32
N PHE A 64 -20.78 3.50 -27.69
CA PHE A 64 -21.50 2.40 -28.36
C PHE A 64 -23.00 2.41 -28.08
N GLU A 65 -23.43 2.87 -26.91
CA GLU A 65 -24.84 2.87 -26.50
C GLU A 65 -25.17 4.03 -25.55
N THR A 66 -26.46 4.40 -25.48
CA THR A 66 -26.94 5.31 -24.45
C THR A 66 -26.98 4.62 -23.10
N ILE A 67 -26.33 5.19 -22.10
CA ILE A 67 -26.23 4.57 -20.79
C ILE A 67 -27.41 5.00 -19.93
N PRO A 68 -28.29 4.10 -19.48
CA PRO A 68 -29.37 4.43 -18.56
C PRO A 68 -28.84 4.80 -17.17
N LEU A 69 -29.58 5.64 -16.43
CA LEU A 69 -29.16 6.21 -15.15
C LEU A 69 -28.80 5.14 -14.09
N ASN A 70 -29.56 4.05 -14.04
CA ASN A 70 -29.30 2.93 -13.13
C ASN A 70 -27.94 2.25 -13.41
N ARG A 71 -27.50 2.19 -14.67
CA ARG A 71 -26.19 1.65 -15.05
C ARG A 71 -25.06 2.63 -14.66
N ILE A 72 -25.28 3.94 -14.82
CA ILE A 72 -24.33 4.96 -14.32
C ILE A 72 -24.17 4.84 -12.81
N ALA A 73 -25.28 4.74 -12.07
CA ALA A 73 -25.26 4.55 -10.62
C ALA A 73 -24.48 3.29 -10.20
N LEU A 74 -24.63 2.18 -10.93
CA LEU A 74 -23.87 0.95 -10.67
C LEU A 74 -22.36 1.13 -10.85
N TRP A 75 -21.91 1.88 -11.87
CA TRP A 75 -20.49 2.19 -12.08
C TRP A 75 -19.92 3.07 -10.97
N ILE A 76 -20.69 4.04 -10.48
CA ILE A 76 -20.30 4.86 -9.32
C ILE A 76 -20.16 3.99 -8.06
N LEU A 77 -21.12 3.09 -7.82
CA LEU A 77 -21.05 2.14 -6.69
C LEU A 77 -19.85 1.21 -6.80
N LEU A 78 -19.53 0.72 -8.01
CA LEU A 78 -18.31 -0.06 -8.26
C LEU A 78 -17.05 0.71 -7.84
N GLY A 79 -16.96 2.00 -8.18
CA GLY A 79 -15.84 2.85 -7.76
C GLY A 79 -15.73 2.97 -6.24
N ILE A 80 -16.86 3.16 -5.55
CA ILE A 80 -16.92 3.24 -4.08
C ILE A 80 -16.49 1.92 -3.44
N TYR A 81 -17.04 0.79 -3.90
CA TYR A 81 -16.63 -0.54 -3.41
C TYR A 81 -15.15 -0.80 -3.70
N GLY A 82 -14.67 -0.40 -4.88
CA GLY A 82 -13.26 -0.48 -5.24
C GLY A 82 -12.37 0.25 -4.24
N ILE A 83 -12.69 1.49 -3.87
CA ILE A 83 -11.94 2.27 -2.88
C ILE A 83 -11.93 1.56 -1.53
N ILE A 84 -13.09 1.10 -1.05
CA ILE A 84 -13.22 0.46 0.27
C ILE A 84 -12.41 -0.83 0.33
N PHE A 85 -12.63 -1.75 -0.60
CA PHE A 85 -12.01 -3.08 -0.56
C PHE A 85 -10.52 -3.06 -0.90
N SER A 86 -10.06 -2.17 -1.79
CA SER A 86 -8.62 -2.00 -2.03
C SER A 86 -7.92 -1.37 -0.82
N HIS A 87 -8.60 -0.49 -0.06
CA HIS A 87 -8.06 0.01 1.22
C HIS A 87 -7.94 -1.11 2.26
N LEU A 88 -8.97 -1.95 2.42
CA LEU A 88 -8.93 -3.11 3.31
C LEU A 88 -7.82 -4.10 2.91
N TYR A 89 -7.66 -4.34 1.61
CA TYR A 89 -6.57 -5.16 1.08
C TYR A 89 -5.19 -4.60 1.43
N ARG A 90 -4.98 -3.28 1.30
CA ARG A 90 -3.75 -2.62 1.75
C ARG A 90 -3.49 -2.82 3.24
N LEU A 91 -4.52 -2.72 4.09
CA LEU A 91 -4.38 -2.98 5.53
C LEU A 91 -3.96 -4.43 5.79
N TYR A 92 -4.52 -5.38 5.06
CA TYR A 92 -4.13 -6.79 5.13
C TYR A 92 -2.67 -7.03 4.72
N ILE A 93 -2.21 -6.41 3.62
CA ILE A 93 -0.81 -6.45 3.16
C ILE A 93 0.13 -5.96 4.27
N LYS A 94 -0.19 -4.80 4.87
CA LYS A 94 0.61 -4.21 5.94
C LYS A 94 0.65 -5.09 7.20
N LYS A 95 -0.51 -5.60 7.62
CA LYS A 95 -0.62 -6.46 8.81
C LYS A 95 0.24 -7.72 8.68
N ASN A 96 0.34 -8.28 7.48
CA ASN A 96 1.09 -9.52 7.23
C ASN A 96 2.54 -9.26 6.75
N ASN A 97 3.02 -8.01 6.77
CA ASN A 97 4.38 -7.63 6.35
C ASN A 97 4.79 -8.15 4.97
N TRP A 98 3.86 -8.14 4.00
CA TRP A 98 4.12 -8.65 2.65
C TRP A 98 5.18 -7.84 1.91
N THR A 99 5.34 -6.56 2.25
CA THR A 99 6.35 -5.66 1.65
C THR A 99 7.80 -6.08 1.92
N ASN A 100 8.03 -6.95 2.92
CA ASN A 100 9.36 -7.45 3.28
C ASN A 100 9.65 -8.84 2.69
N LEU A 101 8.73 -9.39 1.90
CA LEU A 101 8.90 -10.70 1.29
C LEU A 101 9.73 -10.61 -0.01
N THR A 102 10.44 -11.68 -0.32
CA THR A 102 11.16 -11.83 -1.59
C THR A 102 10.18 -11.91 -2.77
N LEU A 103 10.60 -11.42 -3.95
CA LEU A 103 9.78 -11.40 -5.16
C LEU A 103 9.18 -12.77 -5.50
N LYS A 104 9.97 -13.84 -5.36
CA LYS A 104 9.51 -15.22 -5.63
C LYS A 104 8.32 -15.65 -4.75
N LYS A 105 8.23 -15.13 -3.52
CA LYS A 105 7.15 -15.46 -2.57
C LYS A 105 5.95 -14.54 -2.72
N ILE A 106 6.17 -13.30 -3.18
CA ILE A 106 5.12 -12.29 -3.23
C ILE A 106 4.27 -12.39 -4.50
N ILE A 107 4.87 -12.74 -5.66
CA ILE A 107 4.17 -12.83 -6.95
C ILE A 107 2.94 -13.77 -6.88
N PRO A 108 3.06 -15.03 -6.45
CA PRO A 108 1.89 -15.91 -6.38
C PRO A 108 0.83 -15.42 -5.39
N ARG A 109 1.26 -14.77 -4.30
CA ARG A 109 0.32 -14.19 -3.32
C ARG A 109 -0.46 -13.02 -3.90
N ILE A 110 0.18 -12.14 -4.68
CA ILE A 110 -0.49 -11.04 -5.36
C ILE A 110 -1.54 -11.57 -6.34
N LEU A 111 -1.21 -12.57 -7.14
CA LEU A 111 -2.13 -13.16 -8.11
C LEU A 111 -3.38 -13.73 -7.42
N ILE A 112 -3.19 -14.58 -6.42
CA ILE A 112 -4.30 -15.19 -5.67
C ILE A 112 -5.12 -14.12 -4.94
N ALA A 113 -4.46 -13.20 -4.23
CA ALA A 113 -5.14 -12.16 -3.47
C ALA A 113 -5.91 -11.19 -4.37
N SER A 114 -5.37 -10.80 -5.52
CA SER A 114 -6.08 -9.95 -6.49
C SER A 114 -7.34 -10.62 -7.00
N PHE A 115 -7.30 -11.92 -7.28
CA PHE A 115 -8.46 -12.69 -7.69
C PHE A 115 -9.52 -12.76 -6.57
N VAL A 116 -9.10 -13.07 -5.34
CA VAL A 116 -10.00 -13.13 -4.18
C VAL A 116 -10.64 -11.77 -3.90
N VAL A 117 -9.86 -10.69 -3.92
CA VAL A 117 -10.39 -9.33 -3.72
C VAL A 117 -11.33 -8.94 -4.86
N GLY A 118 -11.02 -9.30 -6.11
CA GLY A 118 -11.90 -9.10 -7.26
C GLY A 118 -13.26 -9.77 -7.08
N LEU A 119 -13.28 -11.02 -6.60
CA LEU A 119 -14.51 -11.74 -6.25
C LEU A 119 -15.28 -11.03 -5.12
N ILE A 120 -14.60 -10.60 -4.06
CA ILE A 120 -15.22 -9.91 -2.94
C ILE A 120 -15.85 -8.57 -3.38
N ILE A 121 -15.21 -7.82 -4.28
CA ILE A 121 -15.78 -6.59 -4.84
C ILE A 121 -16.98 -6.89 -5.73
N TYR A 122 -16.91 -7.98 -6.51
CA TYR A 122 -17.98 -8.31 -7.43
C TYR A 122 -19.32 -8.63 -6.73
N VAL A 123 -19.30 -9.26 -5.56
CA VAL A 123 -20.51 -9.63 -4.82
C VAL A 123 -21.43 -8.42 -4.54
N PRO A 124 -20.98 -7.34 -3.87
CA PRO A 124 -21.86 -6.18 -3.63
C PRO A 124 -22.24 -5.46 -4.93
N VAL A 125 -21.38 -5.45 -5.95
CA VAL A 125 -21.72 -4.90 -7.27
C VAL A 125 -22.85 -5.69 -7.92
N PHE A 126 -22.80 -7.01 -7.83
CA PHE A 126 -23.86 -7.89 -8.36
C PHE A 126 -25.19 -7.64 -7.66
N ILE A 127 -25.19 -7.56 -6.33
CA ILE A 127 -26.37 -7.26 -5.51
C ILE A 127 -26.93 -5.88 -5.85
N SER A 128 -26.06 -4.86 -5.93
CA SER A 128 -26.46 -3.49 -6.28
C SER A 128 -27.08 -3.42 -7.68
N GLY A 129 -26.54 -4.16 -8.65
CA GLY A 129 -27.10 -4.22 -9.99
C GLY A 129 -28.49 -4.86 -10.02
N TYR A 130 -28.74 -5.86 -9.20
CA TYR A 130 -30.05 -6.46 -9.04
C TYR A 130 -31.06 -5.46 -8.43
N LEU A 131 -30.66 -4.78 -7.36
CA LEU A 131 -31.51 -3.80 -6.68
C LEU A 131 -31.81 -2.55 -7.55
N LEU A 132 -30.89 -2.15 -8.40
CA LEU A 132 -31.08 -1.04 -9.34
C LEU A 132 -31.86 -1.42 -10.61
N GLY A 133 -32.28 -2.68 -10.74
CA GLY A 133 -33.00 -3.16 -11.91
C GLY A 133 -32.15 -3.05 -13.20
N VAL A 134 -30.84 -3.21 -13.10
CA VAL A 134 -29.98 -3.25 -14.29
C VAL A 134 -30.27 -4.53 -15.04
N GLU A 135 -30.85 -4.41 -16.22
CA GLU A 135 -31.15 -5.54 -17.09
C GLU A 135 -29.88 -6.28 -17.47
N ARG A 136 -29.95 -7.61 -17.37
CA ARG A 136 -28.89 -8.52 -17.77
C ARG A 136 -29.44 -9.47 -18.79
N ASP A 137 -28.74 -9.57 -19.89
CA ASP A 137 -29.06 -10.56 -20.90
C ASP A 137 -28.92 -11.97 -20.31
N ALA A 138 -30.04 -12.64 -20.13
CA ALA A 138 -30.09 -13.99 -19.55
C ALA A 138 -29.32 -15.01 -20.40
N GLN A 139 -29.20 -14.79 -21.71
CA GLN A 139 -28.48 -15.71 -22.60
C GLN A 139 -26.95 -15.60 -22.42
N HIS A 140 -26.44 -14.43 -22.03
CA HIS A 140 -25.01 -14.17 -21.89
C HIS A 140 -24.57 -13.91 -20.45
N ILE A 141 -25.43 -14.17 -19.46
CA ILE A 141 -25.17 -13.83 -18.05
C ILE A 141 -23.84 -14.40 -17.54
N THR A 142 -23.51 -15.64 -17.91
CA THR A 142 -22.25 -16.29 -17.51
C THR A 142 -21.03 -15.53 -18.05
N ALA A 143 -21.08 -15.13 -19.33
CA ALA A 143 -19.99 -14.38 -19.95
C ALA A 143 -19.84 -12.99 -19.31
N VAL A 144 -20.95 -12.30 -19.00
CA VAL A 144 -20.95 -11.00 -18.31
C VAL A 144 -20.38 -11.13 -16.91
N VAL A 145 -20.74 -12.16 -16.14
CA VAL A 145 -20.20 -12.40 -14.80
C VAL A 145 -18.69 -12.64 -14.84
N ILE A 146 -18.25 -13.56 -15.71
CA ILE A 146 -16.82 -13.89 -15.84
C ILE A 146 -16.01 -12.67 -16.28
N SER A 147 -16.47 -11.95 -17.32
CA SER A 147 -15.76 -10.75 -17.81
C SER A 147 -15.70 -9.66 -16.76
N SER A 148 -16.75 -9.45 -15.98
CA SER A 148 -16.78 -8.46 -14.89
C SER A 148 -15.78 -8.81 -13.78
N ILE A 149 -15.73 -10.07 -13.35
CA ILE A 149 -14.78 -10.57 -12.35
C ILE A 149 -13.35 -10.40 -12.85
N LEU A 150 -13.06 -10.79 -14.10
CA LEU A 150 -11.73 -10.64 -14.70
C LEU A 150 -11.33 -9.18 -14.82
N ASN A 151 -12.24 -8.29 -15.21
CA ASN A 151 -11.99 -6.86 -15.31
C ASN A 151 -11.61 -6.27 -13.95
N ILE A 152 -12.40 -6.50 -12.89
CA ILE A 152 -12.12 -6.03 -11.54
C ILE A 152 -10.80 -6.62 -11.02
N THR A 153 -10.59 -7.92 -11.22
CA THR A 153 -9.35 -8.61 -10.82
C THR A 153 -8.13 -7.99 -11.48
N SER A 154 -8.19 -7.67 -12.78
CA SER A 154 -7.08 -7.04 -13.51
C SER A 154 -6.74 -5.66 -12.95
N VAL A 155 -7.75 -4.85 -12.59
CA VAL A 155 -7.54 -3.55 -11.95
C VAL A 155 -6.85 -3.69 -10.59
N ILE A 156 -7.32 -4.61 -9.75
CA ILE A 156 -6.68 -4.89 -8.45
C ILE A 156 -5.26 -5.43 -8.62
N LEU A 157 -5.04 -6.25 -9.64
CA LEU A 157 -3.70 -6.77 -9.95
C LEU A 157 -2.74 -5.65 -10.35
N VAL A 158 -3.13 -4.78 -11.27
CA VAL A 158 -2.31 -3.61 -11.69
C VAL A 158 -2.04 -2.70 -10.50
N TRP A 159 -3.06 -2.40 -9.68
CA TRP A 159 -2.90 -1.63 -8.45
C TRP A 159 -1.89 -2.29 -7.49
N SER A 160 -1.98 -3.60 -7.30
CA SER A 160 -1.07 -4.35 -6.45
C SER A 160 0.37 -4.28 -6.97
N LEU A 161 0.56 -4.47 -8.28
CA LEU A 161 1.89 -4.40 -8.90
C LEU A 161 2.53 -3.02 -8.70
N ILE A 162 1.77 -1.93 -8.93
CA ILE A 162 2.24 -0.56 -8.69
C ILE A 162 2.59 -0.36 -7.20
N TYR A 163 1.72 -0.81 -6.29
CA TYR A 163 1.94 -0.69 -4.86
C TYR A 163 3.24 -1.38 -4.43
N PHE A 164 3.45 -2.62 -4.85
CA PHE A 164 4.66 -3.36 -4.50
C PHE A 164 5.91 -2.83 -5.21
N ALA A 165 5.80 -2.35 -6.45
CA ALA A 165 6.91 -1.72 -7.16
C ALA A 165 7.43 -0.49 -6.42
N ILE A 166 6.53 0.39 -5.96
CA ILE A 166 6.89 1.58 -5.17
C ILE A 166 7.60 1.16 -3.87
N HIS A 167 7.05 0.19 -3.13
CA HIS A 167 7.65 -0.27 -1.88
C HIS A 167 9.01 -0.95 -2.07
N TYR A 168 9.14 -1.76 -3.12
CA TYR A 168 10.41 -2.36 -3.47
C TYR A 168 11.48 -1.32 -3.79
N PHE A 169 11.10 -0.28 -4.56
CA PHE A 169 12.01 0.81 -4.91
C PHE A 169 12.42 1.64 -3.67
N GLU A 170 11.48 1.94 -2.78
CA GLU A 170 11.76 2.62 -1.50
C GLU A 170 12.71 1.80 -0.61
N ASN A 171 12.48 0.49 -0.49
CA ASN A 171 13.35 -0.38 0.30
C ASN A 171 14.75 -0.51 -0.32
N SER A 172 14.86 -0.60 -1.66
CA SER A 172 16.14 -0.63 -2.35
C SER A 172 16.96 0.65 -2.13
N LYS A 173 16.31 1.82 -2.23
CA LYS A 173 16.97 3.11 -1.94
C LYS A 173 17.44 3.22 -0.50
N LYS A 174 16.65 2.74 0.46
CA LYS A 174 17.08 2.74 1.87
C LYS A 174 18.31 1.88 2.08
N ALA A 175 18.34 0.67 1.52
CA ALA A 175 19.48 -0.23 1.62
C ALA A 175 20.75 0.40 0.97
N GLU A 176 20.60 1.08 -0.17
CA GLU A 176 21.69 1.81 -0.82
C GLU A 176 22.25 2.92 0.08
N ILE A 177 21.39 3.76 0.68
CA ILE A 177 21.79 4.81 1.60
C ILE A 177 22.51 4.24 2.83
N GLU A 178 21.99 3.17 3.43
CA GLU A 178 22.63 2.48 4.55
C GLU A 178 24.04 1.97 4.19
N THR A 179 24.20 1.41 2.99
CA THR A 179 25.50 0.98 2.48
C THR A 179 26.48 2.15 2.34
N LEU A 180 26.04 3.27 1.76
CA LEU A 180 26.87 4.45 1.59
C LEU A 180 27.30 5.06 2.95
N ILE A 181 26.39 5.08 3.94
CA ILE A 181 26.72 5.54 5.29
C ILE A 181 27.77 4.63 5.94
N PHE A 182 27.62 3.31 5.78
CA PHE A 182 28.57 2.34 6.29
C PHE A 182 29.96 2.50 5.62
N GLU A 183 30.02 2.65 4.30
CA GLU A 183 31.28 2.88 3.57
C GLU A 183 31.95 4.19 4.01
N ALA A 184 31.18 5.27 4.21
CA ALA A 184 31.70 6.53 4.71
C ALA A 184 32.29 6.39 6.13
N ALA A 185 31.61 5.64 7.01
CA ALA A 185 32.10 5.38 8.36
C ALA A 185 33.40 4.55 8.36
N VAL A 186 33.52 3.55 7.49
CA VAL A 186 34.75 2.76 7.32
C VAL A 186 35.90 3.63 6.88
N LYS A 187 35.69 4.48 5.85
CA LYS A 187 36.72 5.41 5.37
C LYS A 187 37.18 6.42 6.43
N ASP A 188 36.23 6.95 7.23
CA ASP A 188 36.57 7.85 8.33
C ASP A 188 37.41 7.13 9.41
N PHE A 189 37.07 5.88 9.71
CA PHE A 189 37.85 5.07 10.63
C PHE A 189 39.27 4.77 10.08
N GLU A 190 39.40 4.43 8.81
CA GLU A 190 40.69 4.22 8.15
C GLU A 190 41.58 5.50 8.21
N LEU A 191 40.99 6.68 7.90
CA LEU A 191 41.66 7.95 8.00
C LEU A 191 42.14 8.29 9.43
N LYS A 192 41.30 8.01 10.44
CA LYS A 192 41.66 8.19 11.84
C LYS A 192 42.79 7.26 12.25
N THR A 193 42.77 6.02 11.83
CA THR A 193 43.81 5.02 12.10
C THR A 193 45.11 5.43 11.44
N LEU A 194 45.08 5.88 10.17
CA LEU A 194 46.26 6.35 9.46
C LEU A 194 46.86 7.59 10.13
N LYS A 195 46.02 8.56 10.56
CA LYS A 195 46.48 9.74 11.31
C LYS A 195 47.10 9.37 12.68
N ALA A 196 46.55 8.34 13.35
CA ALA A 196 47.09 7.85 14.61
C ALA A 196 48.45 7.15 14.44
N GLN A 197 48.72 6.54 13.28
CA GLN A 197 50.01 5.94 12.94
C GLN A 197 51.09 6.96 12.60
N LEU A 198 50.69 8.18 12.14
CA LEU A 198 51.58 9.29 11.98
C LEU A 198 51.86 9.86 13.38
N ASN A 199 52.97 9.43 14.01
CA ASN A 199 53.33 9.80 15.36
C ASN A 199 53.40 11.37 15.46
N PRO A 200 52.44 12.02 16.17
CA PRO A 200 52.38 13.46 16.22
C PRO A 200 53.63 14.10 16.84
N HIS A 201 54.36 13.34 17.66
CA HIS A 201 55.60 13.77 18.27
C HIS A 201 56.74 13.93 17.24
N PHE A 202 56.70 13.21 16.11
CA PHE A 202 57.70 13.33 15.07
C PHE A 202 57.53 14.61 14.20
N MET A 203 56.26 15.08 14.05
CA MET A 203 55.95 16.27 13.26
C MET A 203 56.24 17.59 13.99
N PHE A 204 56.35 17.59 15.33
CA PHE A 204 56.65 18.80 16.12
C PHE A 204 58.14 18.97 16.44
N ASN A 205 58.99 17.97 16.15
CA ASN A 205 60.41 17.97 16.41
C ASN A 205 61.30 18.05 15.15
N ALA A 206 60.69 18.27 13.96
CA ALA A 206 61.37 18.60 12.72
C ALA A 206 61.16 20.08 12.38
#